data_896355258d5557090e7deea56c80edc8
#
_entry.id   896355258d5557090e7deea56c80edc8
#
_cell.length_a   1.000
_cell.length_b   1.000
_cell.length_c   1.000
_cell.angle_alpha   90.00
_cell.angle_beta   90.00
_cell.angle_gamma   90.00
#
_symmetry.space_group_name_H-M   'P 1'
#
loop_
_entity.id
_entity.type
_entity.pdbx_description
1 polymer ?
#
loop_
_entity_poly.entity_id
_entity_poly.type
_entity_poly.pdbx_seq_one_letter_code
_entity_poly.pdbx_strand_id
1 'polypeptide(L)'
;MFSDELEKISWEETTARINAKTEADVRRALSKEHCDVDDFMALVSPAAAPYLETMARLSRKYTEERFGKTMSMFIPLYITNSCTNSCVYCGFHISNPMRRTILTEEEIENEYKAIKKLAPFENLLIVTGENPAKAGVPYLARALDLAKPYFSNLKIEVMPLKTEEYEELKAHGMNGVICFQETYHKANYNIYHPRGMKSKFEWRVNGFDRMGQAGVHSIGMGVLIGLEKEWRTDITMMAYHLRYLQKHYWRTKYS
;
A
#
# COMPACT_ATOMS: atom_id res chain seq x y z
N MET A 1 -3.53 16.34 -8.92
CA MET A 1 -3.37 15.08 -8.15
C MET A 1 -3.14 13.92 -9.10
N PHE A 2 -2.74 12.76 -8.60
CA PHE A 2 -2.46 11.64 -9.51
C PHE A 2 -3.69 11.18 -10.32
N SER A 3 -4.90 11.32 -9.82
CA SER A 3 -6.12 11.07 -10.61
C SER A 3 -6.12 11.80 -11.96
N ASP A 4 -5.62 13.05 -12.00
CA ASP A 4 -5.60 13.87 -13.20
C ASP A 4 -4.55 13.36 -14.22
N GLU A 5 -3.47 12.76 -13.73
CA GLU A 5 -2.47 12.10 -14.57
C GLU A 5 -2.95 10.73 -15.04
N LEU A 6 -3.65 10.00 -14.19
CA LEU A 6 -4.20 8.68 -14.50
C LEU A 6 -5.24 8.76 -15.63
N GLU A 7 -6.04 9.82 -15.70
CA GLU A 7 -7.02 10.04 -16.79
C GLU A 7 -6.37 10.20 -18.18
N LYS A 8 -5.07 10.52 -18.23
CA LYS A 8 -4.31 10.63 -19.50
C LYS A 8 -3.74 9.29 -19.97
N ILE A 9 -3.87 8.24 -19.17
CA ILE A 9 -3.28 6.92 -19.42
C ILE A 9 -4.41 5.92 -19.69
N SER A 10 -4.52 5.43 -20.94
CA SER A 10 -5.49 4.41 -21.29
C SER A 10 -5.08 3.04 -20.74
N TRP A 11 -6.02 2.36 -20.10
CA TRP A 11 -5.86 0.98 -19.64
C TRP A 11 -5.62 0.02 -20.80
N GLU A 12 -6.44 0.11 -21.85
CA GLU A 12 -6.39 -0.76 -23.03
C GLU A 12 -5.10 -0.57 -23.81
N GLU A 13 -4.68 0.68 -24.02
CA GLU A 13 -3.44 0.99 -24.72
C GLU A 13 -2.24 0.49 -23.91
N THR A 14 -2.23 0.67 -22.59
CA THR A 14 -1.16 0.17 -21.72
C THR A 14 -1.10 -1.36 -21.79
N THR A 15 -2.24 -2.04 -21.75
CA THR A 15 -2.32 -3.49 -21.93
C THR A 15 -1.75 -3.94 -23.27
N ALA A 16 -2.12 -3.26 -24.35
CA ALA A 16 -1.62 -3.55 -25.69
C ALA A 16 -0.09 -3.35 -25.77
N ARG A 17 0.44 -2.27 -25.21
CA ARG A 17 1.88 -1.98 -25.16
C ARG A 17 2.66 -3.03 -24.39
N ILE A 18 2.15 -3.50 -23.25
CA ILE A 18 2.78 -4.57 -22.47
C ILE A 18 2.84 -5.87 -23.29
N ASN A 19 1.73 -6.23 -23.93
CA ASN A 19 1.63 -7.46 -24.72
C ASN A 19 2.44 -7.42 -26.02
N ALA A 20 2.74 -6.23 -26.55
CA ALA A 20 3.57 -6.04 -27.73
C ALA A 20 5.09 -6.05 -27.44
N LYS A 21 5.50 -6.09 -26.17
CA LYS A 21 6.92 -6.14 -25.80
C LYS A 21 7.57 -7.44 -26.28
N THR A 22 8.81 -7.31 -26.74
CA THR A 22 9.62 -8.39 -27.32
C THR A 22 10.75 -8.78 -26.36
N GLU A 23 11.39 -9.92 -26.63
CA GLU A 23 12.61 -10.31 -25.91
C GLU A 23 13.75 -9.29 -26.06
N ALA A 24 13.83 -8.58 -27.18
CA ALA A 24 14.82 -7.51 -27.38
C ALA A 24 14.58 -6.37 -26.39
N ASP A 25 13.30 -6.02 -26.12
CA ASP A 25 12.93 -5.02 -25.12
C ASP A 25 13.31 -5.45 -23.73
N VAL A 26 13.05 -6.73 -23.38
CA VAL A 26 13.44 -7.31 -22.10
C VAL A 26 14.95 -7.27 -21.89
N ARG A 27 15.73 -7.71 -22.90
CA ARG A 27 17.20 -7.66 -22.82
C ARG A 27 17.72 -6.24 -22.66
N ARG A 28 17.14 -5.28 -23.39
CA ARG A 28 17.48 -3.86 -23.26
C ARG A 28 17.19 -3.36 -21.82
N ALA A 29 16.01 -3.65 -21.26
CA ALA A 29 15.65 -3.27 -19.92
C ALA A 29 16.60 -3.87 -18.86
N LEU A 30 16.96 -5.14 -19.00
CA LEU A 30 17.89 -5.84 -18.10
C LEU A 30 19.33 -5.31 -18.15
N SER A 31 19.72 -4.64 -19.25
CA SER A 31 21.05 -4.02 -19.39
C SER A 31 21.16 -2.62 -18.80
N LYS A 32 20.03 -2.01 -18.43
CA LYS A 32 20.00 -0.64 -17.86
C LYS A 32 20.26 -0.65 -16.37
N GLU A 33 21.00 0.35 -15.90
CA GLU A 33 21.17 0.62 -14.46
C GLU A 33 19.89 1.23 -13.86
N HIS A 34 19.21 2.08 -14.63
CA HIS A 34 17.97 2.74 -14.22
C HIS A 34 16.87 2.48 -15.25
N CYS A 35 15.85 1.76 -14.80
CA CYS A 35 14.67 1.46 -15.62
C CYS A 35 13.61 2.57 -15.48
N ASP A 36 12.97 2.89 -16.60
CA ASP A 36 11.75 3.69 -16.64
C ASP A 36 10.49 2.78 -16.65
N VAL A 37 9.31 3.39 -16.78
CA VAL A 37 8.05 2.62 -16.80
C VAL A 37 7.91 1.80 -18.08
N ASP A 38 8.50 2.23 -19.20
CA ASP A 38 8.48 1.44 -20.44
C ASP A 38 9.36 0.19 -20.35
N ASP A 39 10.52 0.31 -19.69
CA ASP A 39 11.36 -0.84 -19.33
C ASP A 39 10.64 -1.79 -18.36
N PHE A 40 9.93 -1.22 -17.37
CA PHE A 40 9.12 -2.02 -16.44
C PHE A 40 8.04 -2.81 -17.18
N MET A 41 7.34 -2.21 -18.16
CA MET A 41 6.40 -2.93 -19.02
C MET A 41 7.06 -4.12 -19.72
N ALA A 42 8.30 -3.97 -20.20
CA ALA A 42 9.02 -5.08 -20.82
C ALA A 42 9.31 -6.21 -19.80
N LEU A 43 9.75 -5.85 -18.58
CA LEU A 43 10.09 -6.82 -17.53
C LEU A 43 8.88 -7.57 -16.97
N VAL A 44 7.68 -6.99 -17.04
CA VAL A 44 6.45 -7.67 -16.60
C VAL A 44 5.67 -8.31 -17.75
N SER A 45 6.12 -8.13 -19.00
CA SER A 45 5.45 -8.66 -20.19
C SER A 45 5.54 -10.18 -20.29
N PRO A 46 4.70 -10.83 -21.11
CA PRO A 46 4.85 -12.26 -21.40
C PRO A 46 6.23 -12.64 -21.96
N ALA A 47 6.88 -11.72 -22.72
CA ALA A 47 8.20 -11.94 -23.28
C ALA A 47 9.32 -12.06 -22.22
N ALA A 48 9.05 -11.63 -20.97
CA ALA A 48 10.01 -11.71 -19.88
C ALA A 48 10.07 -13.10 -19.22
N ALA A 49 9.13 -14.00 -19.48
CA ALA A 49 9.06 -15.30 -18.84
C ALA A 49 10.38 -16.11 -18.90
N PRO A 50 11.12 -16.16 -20.02
CA PRO A 50 12.41 -16.86 -20.07
C PRO A 50 13.52 -16.21 -19.23
N TYR A 51 13.33 -14.97 -18.76
CA TYR A 51 14.33 -14.17 -18.04
C TYR A 51 14.09 -14.10 -16.53
N LEU A 52 13.11 -14.85 -16.00
CA LEU A 52 12.75 -14.81 -14.57
C LEU A 52 13.94 -15.03 -13.63
N GLU A 53 14.80 -16.02 -13.95
CA GLU A 53 15.99 -16.30 -13.14
C GLU A 53 16.99 -15.13 -13.17
N THR A 54 17.18 -14.51 -14.33
CA THR A 54 18.05 -13.33 -14.46
C THR A 54 17.50 -12.15 -13.65
N MET A 55 16.19 -11.91 -13.71
CA MET A 55 15.52 -10.87 -12.91
C MET A 55 15.64 -11.15 -11.40
N ALA A 56 15.46 -12.41 -10.98
CA ALA A 56 15.61 -12.80 -9.58
C ALA A 56 17.03 -12.53 -9.05
N ARG A 57 18.06 -12.86 -9.84
CA ARG A 57 19.47 -12.59 -9.48
C ARG A 57 19.76 -11.08 -9.38
N LEU A 58 19.24 -10.27 -10.30
CA LEU A 58 19.36 -8.82 -10.24
C LEU A 58 18.62 -8.23 -9.03
N SER A 59 17.40 -8.70 -8.77
CA SER A 59 16.62 -8.28 -7.60
C SER A 59 17.38 -8.60 -6.30
N ARG A 60 17.94 -9.79 -6.20
CA ARG A 60 18.79 -10.17 -5.05
C ARG A 60 20.00 -9.24 -4.91
N LYS A 61 20.71 -8.98 -6.02
CA LYS A 61 21.86 -8.07 -6.02
C LYS A 61 21.48 -6.69 -5.47
N TYR A 62 20.42 -6.07 -5.99
CA TYR A 62 19.96 -4.75 -5.53
C TYR A 62 19.49 -4.77 -4.07
N THR A 63 18.86 -5.85 -3.63
CA THR A 63 18.47 -6.02 -2.23
C THR A 63 19.70 -6.08 -1.33
N GLU A 64 20.71 -6.86 -1.68
CA GLU A 64 21.95 -6.97 -0.91
C GLU A 64 22.77 -5.67 -0.91
N GLU A 65 22.82 -4.94 -2.03
CA GLU A 65 23.46 -3.64 -2.14
C GLU A 65 22.80 -2.58 -1.24
N ARG A 66 21.45 -2.60 -1.15
CA ARG A 66 20.70 -1.60 -0.39
C ARG A 66 20.56 -1.93 1.10
N PHE A 67 20.35 -3.18 1.44
CA PHE A 67 19.99 -3.61 2.80
C PHE A 67 21.02 -4.54 3.44
N GLY A 68 22.02 -4.98 2.68
CA GLY A 68 22.98 -5.98 3.15
C GLY A 68 22.29 -7.31 3.46
N LYS A 69 22.66 -7.91 4.58
CA LYS A 69 22.07 -9.16 5.09
C LYS A 69 21.11 -8.91 6.27
N THR A 70 20.56 -7.70 6.35
CA THR A 70 19.63 -7.34 7.43
C THR A 70 18.19 -7.57 7.01
N MET A 71 17.35 -7.92 7.98
CA MET A 71 15.90 -8.08 7.80
C MET A 71 15.19 -7.29 8.89
N SER A 72 14.27 -6.42 8.50
CA SER A 72 13.41 -5.71 9.44
C SER A 72 12.13 -6.50 9.64
N MET A 73 11.90 -6.95 10.87
CA MET A 73 10.67 -7.65 11.24
C MET A 73 9.64 -6.65 11.75
N PHE A 74 8.38 -6.85 11.37
CA PHE A 74 7.25 -6.09 11.94
C PHE A 74 6.14 -7.03 12.36
N ILE A 75 5.27 -6.56 13.24
CA ILE A 75 4.08 -7.30 13.67
C ILE A 75 2.82 -6.49 13.40
N PRO A 76 1.82 -7.05 12.69
CA PRO A 76 0.52 -6.43 12.56
C PRO A 76 -0.33 -6.67 13.82
N LEU A 77 -1.02 -5.64 14.28
CA LEU A 77 -2.06 -5.73 15.31
C LEU A 77 -3.37 -5.16 14.79
N TYR A 78 -4.38 -6.00 14.71
CA TYR A 78 -5.74 -5.61 14.34
C TYR A 78 -6.48 -5.09 15.57
N ILE A 79 -6.54 -3.78 15.75
CA ILE A 79 -7.25 -3.17 16.90
C ILE A 79 -8.76 -3.07 16.68
N THR A 80 -9.24 -3.24 15.45
CA THR A 80 -10.66 -3.42 15.12
C THR A 80 -10.87 -4.10 13.77
N ASN A 81 -11.88 -4.96 13.69
CA ASN A 81 -12.41 -5.53 12.44
C ASN A 81 -13.73 -4.86 12.00
N SER A 82 -14.12 -3.76 12.66
CA SER A 82 -15.32 -3.00 12.27
C SER A 82 -15.07 -2.25 10.96
N CYS A 83 -15.86 -2.57 9.94
CA CYS A 83 -15.75 -1.98 8.61
C CYS A 83 -17.14 -1.65 8.06
N THR A 84 -17.25 -0.55 7.32
CA THR A 84 -18.49 -0.10 6.65
C THR A 84 -18.51 -0.38 5.15
N ASN A 85 -17.42 -0.91 4.60
CA ASN A 85 -17.29 -1.24 3.18
C ASN A 85 -17.81 -2.65 2.86
N SER A 86 -18.09 -2.88 1.58
CA SER A 86 -18.54 -4.16 1.04
C SER A 86 -17.60 -4.71 -0.03
N CYS A 87 -16.27 -4.66 0.22
CA CYS A 87 -15.28 -5.21 -0.71
C CYS A 87 -15.49 -6.72 -0.87
N VAL A 88 -15.63 -7.19 -2.12
CA VAL A 88 -16.03 -8.59 -2.41
C VAL A 88 -15.01 -9.65 -1.99
N TYR A 89 -13.76 -9.26 -1.80
CA TYR A 89 -12.63 -10.14 -1.44
C TYR A 89 -12.27 -10.09 0.06
N CYS A 90 -12.88 -9.18 0.83
CA CYS A 90 -12.41 -8.88 2.20
C CYS A 90 -13.22 -9.60 3.26
N GLY A 91 -12.54 -10.28 4.19
CA GLY A 91 -13.18 -10.91 5.35
C GLY A 91 -13.93 -9.92 6.26
N PHE A 92 -13.53 -8.64 6.28
CA PHE A 92 -14.21 -7.60 7.05
C PHE A 92 -15.41 -6.97 6.35
N HIS A 93 -15.83 -7.51 5.22
CA HIS A 93 -17.03 -7.10 4.48
C HIS A 93 -18.22 -6.89 5.42
N ILE A 94 -18.93 -5.75 5.28
CA ILE A 94 -19.96 -5.35 6.24
C ILE A 94 -21.07 -6.41 6.43
N SER A 95 -21.39 -7.17 5.38
CA SER A 95 -22.43 -8.21 5.43
C SER A 95 -21.94 -9.57 5.93
N ASN A 96 -20.63 -9.74 6.20
CA ASN A 96 -20.14 -11.00 6.76
C ASN A 96 -20.64 -11.19 8.20
N PRO A 97 -21.23 -12.35 8.53
CA PRO A 97 -21.76 -12.63 9.85
C PRO A 97 -20.64 -12.98 10.84
N MET A 98 -19.84 -11.99 11.17
CA MET A 98 -18.73 -12.11 12.12
C MET A 98 -18.91 -11.18 13.31
N ARG A 99 -18.42 -11.58 14.48
CA ARG A 99 -18.36 -10.69 15.63
C ARG A 99 -17.48 -9.49 15.31
N ARG A 100 -18.02 -8.29 15.48
CA ARG A 100 -17.27 -7.04 15.35
C ARG A 100 -16.70 -6.64 16.70
N THR A 101 -15.39 -6.41 16.71
CA THR A 101 -14.63 -6.05 17.90
C THR A 101 -13.94 -4.72 17.67
N ILE A 102 -13.92 -3.88 18.68
CA ILE A 102 -13.13 -2.65 18.76
C ILE A 102 -12.46 -2.74 20.13
N LEU A 103 -11.14 -2.84 20.13
CA LEU A 103 -10.38 -2.97 21.38
C LEU A 103 -10.45 -1.69 22.19
N THR A 104 -10.62 -1.82 23.49
CA THR A 104 -10.45 -0.72 24.45
C THR A 104 -8.97 -0.34 24.58
N GLU A 105 -8.67 0.81 25.17
CA GLU A 105 -7.30 1.23 25.46
C GLU A 105 -6.54 0.19 26.30
N GLU A 106 -7.19 -0.38 27.32
CA GLU A 106 -6.63 -1.43 28.16
C GLU A 106 -6.32 -2.70 27.38
N GLU A 107 -7.24 -3.14 26.51
CA GLU A 107 -7.03 -4.30 25.64
C GLU A 107 -5.88 -4.05 24.66
N ILE A 108 -5.79 -2.86 24.03
CA ILE A 108 -4.69 -2.49 23.13
C ILE A 108 -3.35 -2.55 23.87
N GLU A 109 -3.26 -1.97 25.07
CA GLU A 109 -2.02 -1.98 25.85
C GLU A 109 -1.64 -3.39 26.28
N ASN A 110 -2.60 -4.24 26.63
CA ASN A 110 -2.36 -5.65 26.96
C ASN A 110 -1.83 -6.43 25.76
N GLU A 111 -2.32 -6.16 24.54
CA GLU A 111 -1.78 -6.73 23.30
C GLU A 111 -0.32 -6.28 23.07
N TYR A 112 0.02 -5.00 23.29
CA TYR A 112 1.41 -4.52 23.17
C TYR A 112 2.35 -5.22 24.15
N LYS A 113 1.92 -5.40 25.39
CA LYS A 113 2.67 -6.17 26.41
C LYS A 113 2.84 -7.63 26.00
N ALA A 114 1.81 -8.26 25.45
CA ALA A 114 1.86 -9.64 24.96
C ALA A 114 2.84 -9.77 23.78
N ILE A 115 2.81 -8.87 22.83
CA ILE A 115 3.74 -8.82 21.68
C ILE A 115 5.20 -8.72 22.18
N LYS A 116 5.48 -7.82 23.12
CA LYS A 116 6.86 -7.65 23.66
C LYS A 116 7.35 -8.87 24.44
N LYS A 117 6.44 -9.65 25.03
CA LYS A 117 6.78 -10.95 25.65
C LYS A 117 7.09 -12.04 24.62
N LEU A 118 6.45 -11.98 23.45
CA LEU A 118 6.64 -12.97 22.39
C LEU A 118 8.02 -12.82 21.72
N ALA A 119 8.40 -11.61 21.35
CA ALA A 119 9.69 -11.30 20.73
C ALA A 119 9.99 -9.77 20.79
N PRO A 120 11.25 -9.35 20.65
CA PRO A 120 11.65 -7.96 20.70
C PRO A 120 11.31 -7.20 19.40
N PHE A 121 10.05 -7.25 18.98
CA PHE A 121 9.59 -6.46 17.84
C PHE A 121 9.69 -4.96 18.13
N GLU A 122 10.29 -4.23 17.20
CA GLU A 122 10.41 -2.77 17.24
C GLU A 122 9.46 -2.07 16.25
N ASN A 123 8.99 -2.79 15.24
CA ASN A 123 8.10 -2.25 14.22
C ASN A 123 6.68 -2.79 14.44
N LEU A 124 5.74 -1.91 14.70
CA LEU A 124 4.32 -2.21 14.83
C LEU A 124 3.55 -1.69 13.62
N LEU A 125 2.65 -2.50 13.08
CA LEU A 125 1.64 -2.10 12.11
C LEU A 125 0.26 -2.17 12.74
N ILE A 126 -0.35 -1.03 13.05
CA ILE A 126 -1.73 -0.95 13.54
C ILE A 126 -2.68 -1.07 12.36
N VAL A 127 -3.55 -2.07 12.38
CA VAL A 127 -4.50 -2.37 11.31
C VAL A 127 -5.94 -2.19 11.78
N THR A 128 -6.78 -1.56 10.97
CA THR A 128 -8.20 -1.40 11.24
C THR A 128 -9.08 -1.74 10.04
N GLY A 129 -10.30 -2.14 10.32
CA GLY A 129 -11.36 -1.97 9.33
C GLY A 129 -11.69 -0.48 9.14
N GLU A 130 -12.29 -0.13 8.00
CA GLU A 130 -12.64 1.26 7.67
C GLU A 130 -14.00 1.64 8.28
N ASN A 131 -13.98 2.16 9.51
CA ASN A 131 -15.16 2.69 10.21
C ASN A 131 -14.81 3.99 10.94
N PRO A 132 -14.84 5.14 10.25
CA PRO A 132 -14.41 6.41 10.81
C PRO A 132 -15.24 6.87 12.03
N ALA A 133 -16.49 6.44 12.13
CA ALA A 133 -17.35 6.80 13.26
C ALA A 133 -16.96 6.10 14.57
N LYS A 134 -16.32 4.92 14.48
CA LYS A 134 -15.96 4.10 15.66
C LYS A 134 -14.46 4.00 15.88
N ALA A 135 -13.68 4.05 14.82
CA ALA A 135 -12.22 3.92 14.84
C ALA A 135 -11.58 5.01 13.97
N GLY A 136 -11.97 6.26 14.22
CA GLY A 136 -11.45 7.45 13.56
C GLY A 136 -10.12 7.93 14.14
N VAL A 137 -9.71 9.13 13.75
CA VAL A 137 -8.42 9.73 14.11
C VAL A 137 -8.17 9.77 15.63
N PRO A 138 -9.12 10.16 16.49
CA PRO A 138 -8.86 10.16 17.94
C PRO A 138 -8.54 8.77 18.50
N TYR A 139 -9.20 7.72 18.02
CA TYR A 139 -8.94 6.34 18.42
C TYR A 139 -7.55 5.88 17.97
N LEU A 140 -7.17 6.21 16.72
CA LEU A 140 -5.85 5.89 16.18
C LEU A 140 -4.74 6.66 16.92
N ALA A 141 -4.95 7.94 17.24
CA ALA A 141 -4.02 8.75 18.01
C ALA A 141 -3.75 8.15 19.39
N ARG A 142 -4.80 7.71 20.10
CA ARG A 142 -4.64 7.03 21.38
C ARG A 142 -3.89 5.70 21.26
N ALA A 143 -4.21 4.89 20.25
CA ALA A 143 -3.47 3.64 20.01
C ALA A 143 -1.99 3.89 19.76
N LEU A 144 -1.65 4.94 18.96
CA LEU A 144 -0.26 5.35 18.70
C LEU A 144 0.44 5.82 19.98
N ASP A 145 -0.22 6.64 20.81
CA ASP A 145 0.37 7.12 22.07
C ASP A 145 0.66 5.96 23.03
N LEU A 146 -0.25 5.02 23.16
CA LEU A 146 -0.06 3.80 23.95
C LEU A 146 1.06 2.91 23.41
N ALA A 147 1.35 2.97 22.10
CA ALA A 147 2.40 2.16 21.49
C ALA A 147 3.82 2.69 21.72
N LYS A 148 3.99 4.01 21.91
CA LYS A 148 5.31 4.67 22.02
C LYS A 148 6.27 4.05 23.06
N PRO A 149 5.81 3.60 24.26
CA PRO A 149 6.71 2.95 25.22
C PRO A 149 7.21 1.57 24.78
N TYR A 150 6.54 0.96 23.81
CA TYR A 150 6.78 -0.43 23.42
C TYR A 150 7.49 -0.56 22.07
N PHE A 151 7.29 0.38 21.13
CA PHE A 151 7.75 0.25 19.75
C PHE A 151 8.40 1.54 19.25
N SER A 152 9.51 1.42 18.54
CA SER A 152 10.24 2.56 18.00
C SER A 152 9.78 2.98 16.60
N ASN A 153 9.07 2.12 15.86
CA ASN A 153 8.57 2.41 14.53
C ASN A 153 7.09 2.02 14.40
N LEU A 154 6.25 3.02 14.25
CA LEU A 154 4.78 2.89 14.24
C LEU A 154 4.25 3.17 12.84
N LYS A 155 3.61 2.17 12.23
CA LYS A 155 2.89 2.30 10.97
C LYS A 155 1.41 1.99 11.16
N ILE A 156 0.60 2.55 10.28
CA ILE A 156 -0.84 2.28 10.25
C ILE A 156 -1.26 1.74 8.88
N GLU A 157 -2.23 0.84 8.88
CA GLU A 157 -2.96 0.38 7.70
C GLU A 157 -4.44 0.59 7.97
N VAL A 158 -4.93 1.74 7.50
CA VAL A 158 -6.28 2.24 7.81
C VAL A 158 -6.91 2.86 6.55
N MET A 159 -8.14 3.34 6.68
CA MET A 159 -8.78 4.12 5.61
C MET A 159 -7.93 5.33 5.19
N PRO A 160 -8.03 5.77 3.91
CA PRO A 160 -7.45 7.03 3.51
C PRO A 160 -8.04 8.21 4.32
N LEU A 161 -7.16 9.06 4.83
CA LEU A 161 -7.48 10.20 5.67
C LEU A 161 -7.31 11.52 4.89
N LYS A 162 -7.67 12.64 5.50
CA LYS A 162 -7.35 13.99 5.04
C LYS A 162 -5.88 14.31 5.35
N THR A 163 -5.35 15.34 4.72
CA THR A 163 -3.96 15.80 4.95
C THR A 163 -3.73 16.16 6.41
N GLU A 164 -4.63 16.95 7.00
CA GLU A 164 -4.56 17.42 8.39
C GLU A 164 -4.65 16.25 9.39
N GLU A 165 -5.42 15.23 9.06
CA GLU A 165 -5.57 14.02 9.88
C GLU A 165 -4.29 13.18 9.90
N TYR A 166 -3.56 13.11 8.77
CA TYR A 166 -2.23 12.50 8.74
C TYR A 166 -1.20 13.31 9.52
N GLU A 167 -1.25 14.65 9.46
CA GLU A 167 -0.39 15.54 10.23
C GLU A 167 -0.61 15.33 11.74
N GLU A 168 -1.87 15.22 12.18
CA GLU A 168 -2.22 14.90 13.57
C GLU A 168 -1.63 13.56 14.00
N LEU A 169 -1.84 12.48 13.25
CA LEU A 169 -1.29 11.17 13.59
C LEU A 169 0.25 11.14 13.60
N LYS A 170 0.91 11.93 12.77
CA LYS A 170 2.37 12.12 12.85
C LYS A 170 2.81 12.73 14.17
N ALA A 171 2.08 13.71 14.70
CA ALA A 171 2.36 14.28 16.02
C ALA A 171 2.22 13.23 17.15
N HIS A 172 1.39 12.21 16.92
CA HIS A 172 1.24 11.04 17.80
C HIS A 172 2.28 9.93 17.54
N GLY A 173 3.28 10.16 16.67
CA GLY A 173 4.41 9.25 16.46
C GLY A 173 4.26 8.29 15.27
N MET A 174 3.27 8.46 14.42
CA MET A 174 3.15 7.68 13.19
C MET A 174 4.31 7.97 12.23
N ASN A 175 5.05 6.94 11.85
CA ASN A 175 6.15 7.00 10.88
C ASN A 175 5.71 6.71 9.45
N GLY A 176 4.68 5.89 9.27
CA GLY A 176 4.29 5.47 7.94
C GLY A 176 2.85 4.99 7.84
N VAL A 177 2.38 4.95 6.61
CA VAL A 177 1.04 4.51 6.24
C VAL A 177 1.15 3.44 5.16
N ILE A 178 0.42 2.35 5.33
CA ILE A 178 0.20 1.37 4.26
C ILE A 178 -1.23 1.56 3.74
N CYS A 179 -1.35 1.68 2.43
CA CYS A 179 -2.63 1.78 1.77
C CYS A 179 -2.57 1.06 0.43
N PHE A 180 -3.47 0.11 0.20
CA PHE A 180 -3.57 -0.56 -1.08
C PHE A 180 -4.66 0.10 -1.93
N GLN A 181 -4.30 0.46 -3.18
CA GLN A 181 -5.26 0.92 -4.18
C GLN A 181 -6.16 -0.24 -4.62
N GLU A 182 -5.66 -1.45 -4.50
CA GLU A 182 -6.23 -2.74 -4.92
C GLU A 182 -6.23 -2.92 -6.44
N THR A 183 -6.86 -2.02 -7.18
CA THR A 183 -6.78 -1.94 -8.64
C THR A 183 -6.85 -0.49 -9.11
N TYR A 184 -6.17 -0.20 -10.20
CA TYR A 184 -6.24 1.08 -10.93
C TYR A 184 -7.28 1.04 -12.06
N HIS A 185 -7.94 -0.10 -12.31
CA HIS A 185 -8.97 -0.23 -13.33
C HIS A 185 -10.27 0.45 -12.90
N LYS A 186 -10.36 1.76 -13.17
CA LYS A 186 -11.47 2.62 -12.74
C LYS A 186 -12.85 2.08 -13.18
N ALA A 187 -12.93 1.51 -14.39
CA ALA A 187 -14.18 0.96 -14.93
C ALA A 187 -14.71 -0.22 -14.10
N ASN A 188 -13.83 -1.08 -13.59
CA ASN A 188 -14.19 -2.25 -12.81
C ASN A 188 -14.18 -2.00 -11.30
N TYR A 189 -13.66 -0.86 -10.86
CA TYR A 189 -13.39 -0.59 -9.44
C TYR A 189 -14.61 -0.82 -8.53
N ASN A 190 -15.79 -0.39 -8.97
CA ASN A 190 -17.03 -0.54 -8.20
C ASN A 190 -17.59 -1.97 -8.22
N ILE A 191 -17.14 -2.85 -9.13
CA ILE A 191 -17.47 -4.28 -9.08
C ILE A 191 -16.85 -4.90 -7.83
N TYR A 192 -15.64 -4.51 -7.48
CA TYR A 192 -14.90 -5.01 -6.32
C TYR A 192 -15.23 -4.25 -5.03
N HIS A 193 -15.63 -2.98 -5.16
CA HIS A 193 -15.90 -2.07 -4.05
C HIS A 193 -17.29 -1.42 -4.20
N PRO A 194 -18.38 -2.21 -4.12
CA PRO A 194 -19.72 -1.73 -4.49
C PRO A 194 -20.31 -0.71 -3.49
N ARG A 195 -19.80 -0.67 -2.24
CA ARG A 195 -20.39 0.19 -1.19
C ARG A 195 -19.35 0.63 -0.17
N GLY A 196 -19.60 1.79 0.46
CA GLY A 196 -18.76 2.39 1.50
C GLY A 196 -17.80 3.42 0.93
N MET A 197 -16.92 3.98 1.79
CA MET A 197 -15.95 5.00 1.35
C MET A 197 -14.92 4.43 0.38
N LYS A 198 -14.62 3.14 0.47
CA LYS A 198 -13.69 2.48 -0.45
C LYS A 198 -14.21 2.43 -1.88
N SER A 199 -15.53 2.59 -2.12
CA SER A 199 -16.09 2.71 -3.47
C SER A 199 -15.72 4.02 -4.19
N LYS A 200 -15.19 5.01 -3.46
CA LYS A 200 -14.81 6.32 -4.01
C LYS A 200 -13.39 6.27 -4.55
N PHE A 201 -13.26 5.90 -5.83
CA PHE A 201 -11.98 5.70 -6.51
C PHE A 201 -11.02 6.89 -6.35
N GLU A 202 -11.47 8.11 -6.69
CA GLU A 202 -10.64 9.32 -6.63
C GLU A 202 -10.21 9.64 -5.20
N TRP A 203 -11.08 9.41 -4.23
CA TRP A 203 -10.72 9.60 -2.82
C TRP A 203 -9.57 8.70 -2.41
N ARG A 204 -9.60 7.45 -2.86
CA ARG A 204 -8.57 6.47 -2.50
C ARG A 204 -7.28 6.72 -3.25
N VAL A 205 -7.30 6.85 -4.56
CA VAL A 205 -6.09 7.06 -5.37
C VAL A 205 -5.37 8.36 -5.01
N ASN A 206 -6.09 9.44 -4.71
CA ASN A 206 -5.51 10.70 -4.23
C ASN A 206 -5.15 10.67 -2.72
N GLY A 207 -5.40 9.57 -2.03
CA GLY A 207 -4.95 9.36 -0.65
C GLY A 207 -3.43 9.43 -0.52
N PHE A 208 -2.71 8.94 -1.50
CA PHE A 208 -1.24 8.97 -1.54
C PHE A 208 -0.70 10.41 -1.68
N ASP A 209 -1.37 11.27 -2.46
CA ASP A 209 -1.04 12.70 -2.52
C ASP A 209 -1.22 13.36 -1.15
N ARG A 210 -2.33 13.09 -0.45
CA ARG A 210 -2.58 13.63 0.89
C ARG A 210 -1.53 13.17 1.91
N MET A 211 -1.09 11.91 1.84
CA MET A 211 0.02 11.40 2.66
C MET A 211 1.32 12.14 2.35
N GLY A 212 1.62 12.34 1.06
CA GLY A 212 2.81 13.09 0.62
C GLY A 212 2.78 14.56 1.06
N GLN A 213 1.63 15.24 0.91
CA GLN A 213 1.41 16.61 1.38
C GLN A 213 1.60 16.75 2.89
N ALA A 214 1.08 15.80 3.67
CA ALA A 214 1.29 15.73 5.11
C ALA A 214 2.75 15.41 5.50
N GLY A 215 3.60 15.07 4.53
CA GLY A 215 5.00 14.69 4.78
C GLY A 215 5.13 13.39 5.57
N VAL A 216 4.31 12.39 5.27
CA VAL A 216 4.44 11.04 5.83
C VAL A 216 5.80 10.46 5.43
N HIS A 217 6.57 9.94 6.40
CA HIS A 217 7.92 9.47 6.16
C HIS A 217 7.98 8.21 5.27
N SER A 218 7.06 7.29 5.44
CA SER A 218 7.01 6.03 4.68
C SER A 218 5.60 5.73 4.20
N ILE A 219 5.45 5.46 2.91
CA ILE A 219 4.18 5.07 2.29
C ILE A 219 4.36 3.69 1.65
N GLY A 220 3.60 2.71 2.14
CA GLY A 220 3.42 1.42 1.50
C GLY A 220 2.24 1.48 0.53
N MET A 221 2.45 1.05 -0.71
CA MET A 221 1.41 1.04 -1.73
C MET A 221 1.37 -0.31 -2.45
N GLY A 222 0.21 -0.66 -3.00
CA GLY A 222 0.07 -1.94 -3.67
C GLY A 222 -1.23 -2.10 -4.44
N VAL A 223 -1.25 -3.15 -5.25
CA VAL A 223 -2.42 -3.69 -5.92
C VAL A 223 -2.68 -5.12 -5.43
N LEU A 224 -3.90 -5.59 -5.52
CA LEU A 224 -4.27 -6.97 -5.20
C LEU A 224 -4.24 -7.80 -6.49
N ILE A 225 -3.12 -8.50 -6.70
CA ILE A 225 -2.95 -9.36 -7.88
C ILE A 225 -4.01 -10.47 -7.86
N GLY A 226 -4.74 -10.59 -8.97
CA GLY A 226 -5.84 -11.54 -9.12
C GLY A 226 -7.24 -10.92 -9.08
N LEU A 227 -7.38 -9.65 -8.70
CA LEU A 227 -8.63 -8.91 -8.90
C LEU A 227 -8.89 -8.71 -10.39
N GLU A 228 -7.92 -8.13 -11.09
CA GLU A 228 -7.99 -7.90 -12.53
C GLU A 228 -7.30 -9.03 -13.29
N LYS A 229 -7.91 -9.42 -14.42
CA LYS A 229 -7.30 -10.37 -15.36
C LYS A 229 -5.98 -9.83 -15.89
N GLU A 230 -5.98 -8.55 -16.27
CA GLU A 230 -4.81 -7.84 -16.79
C GLU A 230 -3.97 -7.26 -15.63
N TRP A 231 -3.54 -8.12 -14.70
CA TRP A 231 -2.76 -7.73 -13.52
C TRP A 231 -1.44 -7.00 -13.87
N ARG A 232 -0.88 -7.27 -15.05
CA ARG A 232 0.34 -6.58 -15.54
C ARG A 232 0.09 -5.11 -15.79
N THR A 233 -1.10 -4.78 -16.30
CA THR A 233 -1.54 -3.39 -16.49
C THR A 233 -1.71 -2.72 -15.14
N ASP A 234 -2.31 -3.41 -14.17
CA ASP A 234 -2.54 -2.88 -12.82
C ASP A 234 -1.22 -2.49 -12.12
N ILE A 235 -0.23 -3.37 -12.12
CA ILE A 235 1.08 -3.06 -11.53
C ILE A 235 1.85 -2.00 -12.34
N THR A 236 1.59 -1.87 -13.63
CA THR A 236 2.17 -0.80 -14.47
C THR A 236 1.55 0.56 -14.10
N MET A 237 0.24 0.62 -13.88
CA MET A 237 -0.42 1.84 -13.38
C MET A 237 0.12 2.24 -11.99
N MET A 238 0.38 1.25 -11.13
CA MET A 238 1.05 1.50 -9.84
C MET A 238 2.47 2.07 -10.04
N ALA A 239 3.22 1.59 -11.03
CA ALA A 239 4.55 2.12 -11.35
C ALA A 239 4.49 3.58 -11.84
N TYR A 240 3.49 3.96 -12.65
CA TYR A 240 3.25 5.37 -13.00
C TYR A 240 2.94 6.20 -11.76
N HIS A 241 2.08 5.70 -10.87
CA HIS A 241 1.74 6.39 -9.62
C HIS A 241 2.97 6.58 -8.74
N LEU A 242 3.77 5.54 -8.55
CA LEU A 242 5.01 5.61 -7.79
C LEU A 242 5.98 6.68 -8.36
N ARG A 243 6.18 6.71 -9.67
CA ARG A 243 7.02 7.72 -10.34
C ARG A 243 6.50 9.14 -10.11
N TYR A 244 5.18 9.33 -10.21
CA TYR A 244 4.53 10.61 -9.90
C TYR A 244 4.82 11.02 -8.45
N LEU A 245 4.58 10.14 -7.48
CA LEU A 245 4.80 10.42 -6.06
C LEU A 245 6.26 10.71 -5.74
N GLN A 246 7.20 9.95 -6.29
CA GLN A 246 8.64 10.20 -6.12
C GLN A 246 9.07 11.58 -6.64
N LYS A 247 8.46 12.05 -7.72
CA LYS A 247 8.72 13.37 -8.28
C LYS A 247 8.18 14.50 -7.40
N HIS A 248 6.98 14.34 -6.85
CA HIS A 248 6.28 15.39 -6.10
C HIS A 248 6.61 15.38 -4.59
N TYR A 249 6.86 14.19 -4.03
CA TYR A 249 7.07 13.98 -2.59
C TYR A 249 8.37 13.19 -2.35
N TRP A 250 9.47 13.67 -2.87
CA TRP A 250 10.78 13.01 -2.90
C TRP A 250 11.38 12.70 -1.52
N ARG A 251 10.89 13.35 -0.44
CA ARG A 251 11.32 13.07 0.95
C ARG A 251 10.68 11.83 1.56
N THR A 252 9.62 11.34 0.94
CA THR A 252 8.89 10.14 1.38
C THR A 252 9.59 8.89 0.86
N LYS A 253 9.70 7.86 1.70
CA LYS A 253 10.13 6.51 1.32
C LYS A 253 8.92 5.70 0.85
N TYR A 254 9.06 5.00 -0.24
CA TYR A 254 8.00 4.15 -0.81
C TYR A 254 8.39 2.68 -0.72
N SER A 255 7.41 1.80 -0.41
CA SER A 255 7.56 0.34 -0.31
C SER A 255 6.33 -0.38 -0.87
#